data_b7093dc256f119df64043f8966b87cee
#
_entry.id   b7093dc256f119df64043f8966b87cee
#
_cell.length_a   1.000
_cell.length_b   1.000
_cell.length_c   1.000
_cell.angle_alpha   90.00
_cell.angle_beta   90.00
_cell.angle_gamma   90.00
#
_symmetry.space_group_name_H-M   'P 1'
#
loop_
_entity.id
_entity.type
_entity.pdbx_description
1 polymer ?
#
loop_
_entity_poly.entity_id
_entity_poly.type
_entity_poly.pdbx_seq_one_letter_code
_entity_poly.pdbx_strand_id
1 'polypeptide(L)'
;MDRVPVPGNPGETRWNNRYCQVETTYWNIADTVVDPERVKEERERLRLERNARDRKRYAEKKAAEQARREKEQERIAAIERLNTYVKKCWAVSAEPIKNETGIVSVAVETTGLDGYDELLRVAAVDGDERLLIDVMIKPRYVDYWRDAYEVNQISRADVADAPYLADVAAKIKGILLSGHVIAYNSWFTEAYLDVPGVEIDGVKEHIDGYTGLAEISEQYGIPYSSVNTVDKAIATLRVYKIIST
;
A
#
# COMPACT_ATOMS: atom_id res chain seq x y z
N MET A 1 20.54 -50.13 -1.76
CA MET A 1 21.58 -50.93 -1.09
C MET A 1 22.88 -50.61 -1.82
N ASP A 2 23.80 -49.96 -1.13
CA ASP A 2 25.09 -49.59 -1.70
C ASP A 2 25.97 -50.85 -1.71
N ARG A 3 26.23 -51.33 -2.91
CA ARG A 3 27.10 -52.45 -3.15
C ARG A 3 28.49 -51.95 -3.56
N VAL A 4 29.52 -52.53 -3.04
CA VAL A 4 30.92 -52.24 -3.42
C VAL A 4 31.43 -53.31 -4.36
N PRO A 5 32.34 -52.99 -5.29
CA PRO A 5 32.94 -53.98 -6.16
C PRO A 5 33.75 -55.02 -5.37
N VAL A 6 33.76 -56.25 -5.86
CA VAL A 6 34.69 -57.26 -5.35
C VAL A 6 36.12 -56.82 -5.72
N PRO A 7 37.09 -56.84 -4.80
CA PRO A 7 38.47 -56.49 -5.09
C PRO A 7 39.01 -57.26 -6.30
N GLY A 8 39.58 -56.54 -7.26
CA GLY A 8 40.16 -57.11 -8.49
C GLY A 8 39.20 -57.22 -9.68
N ASN A 9 37.90 -56.84 -9.54
CA ASN A 9 36.97 -56.75 -10.67
C ASN A 9 36.82 -55.31 -11.12
N PRO A 10 37.28 -54.89 -12.31
CA PRO A 10 37.25 -53.49 -12.75
C PRO A 10 35.85 -52.98 -13.14
N GLY A 11 34.86 -53.89 -13.25
CA GLY A 11 33.54 -53.54 -13.75
C GLY A 11 33.52 -53.10 -15.25
N GLU A 12 32.35 -52.86 -15.76
CA GLU A 12 32.16 -52.28 -17.10
C GLU A 12 31.87 -50.79 -17.02
N THR A 13 32.63 -49.99 -17.80
CA THR A 13 32.37 -48.56 -17.92
C THR A 13 31.54 -48.26 -19.16
N ARG A 14 30.40 -47.57 -18.98
CA ARG A 14 29.51 -47.13 -20.08
C ARG A 14 29.30 -45.64 -20.02
N TRP A 15 29.38 -44.99 -21.19
CA TRP A 15 29.09 -43.57 -21.33
C TRP A 15 27.57 -43.34 -21.43
N ASN A 16 27.04 -42.48 -20.60
CA ASN A 16 25.63 -42.09 -20.64
C ASN A 16 25.47 -40.81 -21.45
N ASN A 17 24.94 -40.94 -22.67
CA ASN A 17 25.07 -39.96 -23.76
C ASN A 17 23.98 -38.86 -23.82
N ARG A 18 23.16 -38.69 -22.79
CA ARG A 18 22.03 -37.77 -22.98
C ARG A 18 22.14 -36.36 -22.42
N TYR A 19 22.89 -36.10 -21.34
CA TYR A 19 22.96 -34.73 -20.78
C TYR A 19 24.22 -34.35 -19.97
N CYS A 20 25.09 -35.29 -19.62
CA CYS A 20 26.36 -35.00 -18.98
C CYS A 20 27.40 -36.03 -19.44
N GLN A 21 28.64 -35.61 -19.69
CA GLN A 21 29.76 -36.49 -19.90
C GLN A 21 30.21 -37.13 -18.55
N VAL A 22 29.32 -37.91 -17.93
CA VAL A 22 29.62 -38.61 -16.69
C VAL A 22 29.89 -40.05 -17.03
N GLU A 23 31.14 -40.45 -16.80
CA GLU A 23 31.55 -41.85 -16.87
C GLU A 23 30.94 -42.63 -15.71
N THR A 24 30.11 -43.61 -15.99
CA THR A 24 29.47 -44.43 -14.98
C THR A 24 29.93 -45.87 -15.11
N THR A 25 30.56 -46.38 -14.08
CA THR A 25 31.02 -47.77 -14.01
C THR A 25 29.92 -48.68 -13.47
N TYR A 26 29.58 -49.70 -14.21
CA TYR A 26 28.56 -50.68 -13.84
C TYR A 26 29.22 -52.01 -13.47
N TRP A 27 28.78 -52.64 -12.40
CA TRP A 27 29.19 -53.99 -12.01
C TRP A 27 27.98 -54.92 -12.05
N ASN A 28 28.22 -56.16 -12.41
CA ASN A 28 27.23 -57.20 -12.24
C ASN A 28 26.91 -57.35 -10.73
N ILE A 29 25.61 -57.52 -10.41
CA ILE A 29 25.19 -57.69 -9.01
C ILE A 29 25.89 -58.89 -8.33
N ALA A 30 26.24 -59.94 -9.10
CA ALA A 30 27.00 -61.09 -8.60
C ALA A 30 28.44 -60.74 -8.24
N ASP A 31 29.01 -59.72 -8.84
CA ASP A 31 30.41 -59.28 -8.65
C ASP A 31 30.56 -58.18 -7.58
N THR A 32 29.50 -57.93 -6.81
CA THR A 32 29.51 -56.93 -5.75
C THR A 32 29.10 -57.55 -4.42
N VAL A 33 29.74 -57.12 -3.35
CA VAL A 33 29.38 -57.50 -1.97
C VAL A 33 28.88 -56.26 -1.23
N VAL A 34 27.99 -56.48 -0.27
CA VAL A 34 27.57 -55.41 0.63
C VAL A 34 28.51 -55.41 1.83
N ASP A 35 29.25 -54.29 2.00
CA ASP A 35 30.02 -54.08 3.22
C ASP A 35 29.07 -53.46 4.29
N PRO A 36 28.71 -54.22 5.34
CA PRO A 36 27.73 -53.73 6.31
C PRO A 36 28.20 -52.52 7.12
N GLU A 37 29.49 -52.46 7.43
CA GLU A 37 30.05 -51.34 8.21
C GLU A 37 30.05 -50.07 7.40
N ARG A 38 30.46 -50.11 6.15
CA ARG A 38 30.44 -48.98 5.23
C ARG A 38 29.04 -48.43 4.95
N VAL A 39 28.09 -49.33 4.80
CA VAL A 39 26.66 -48.94 4.65
C VAL A 39 26.13 -48.26 5.90
N LYS A 40 26.54 -48.73 7.08
CA LYS A 40 26.17 -48.13 8.35
C LYS A 40 26.73 -46.72 8.52
N GLU A 41 28.02 -46.54 8.25
CA GLU A 41 28.69 -45.22 8.28
C GLU A 41 28.06 -44.24 7.33
N GLU A 42 27.79 -44.64 6.09
CA GLU A 42 27.16 -43.82 5.09
C GLU A 42 25.74 -43.40 5.47
N ARG A 43 24.94 -44.33 6.03
CA ARG A 43 23.60 -44.03 6.55
C ARG A 43 23.64 -43.00 7.69
N GLU A 44 24.59 -43.13 8.58
CA GLU A 44 24.78 -42.24 9.70
C GLU A 44 25.19 -40.83 9.22
N ARG A 45 26.13 -40.75 8.26
CA ARG A 45 26.54 -39.50 7.60
C ARG A 45 25.34 -38.81 6.95
N LEU A 46 24.58 -39.52 6.12
CA LEU A 46 23.39 -38.98 5.44
C LEU A 46 22.29 -38.52 6.44
N ARG A 47 22.15 -39.24 7.57
CA ARG A 47 21.23 -38.84 8.64
C ARG A 47 21.68 -37.54 9.30
N LEU A 48 22.96 -37.40 9.60
CA LEU A 48 23.55 -36.19 10.17
C LEU A 48 23.43 -34.99 9.22
N GLU A 49 23.73 -35.18 7.95
CA GLU A 49 23.58 -34.15 6.91
C GLU A 49 22.11 -33.71 6.75
N ARG A 50 21.18 -34.66 6.75
CA ARG A 50 19.73 -34.35 6.70
C ARG A 50 19.31 -33.54 7.93
N ASN A 51 19.68 -33.98 9.11
CA ASN A 51 19.36 -33.27 10.36
C ASN A 51 19.96 -31.87 10.39
N ALA A 52 21.18 -31.68 9.93
CA ALA A 52 21.82 -30.37 9.85
C ALA A 52 21.08 -29.44 8.87
N ARG A 53 20.68 -29.97 7.70
CA ARG A 53 19.89 -29.21 6.70
C ARG A 53 18.51 -28.84 7.24
N ASP A 54 17.84 -29.77 7.92
CA ASP A 54 16.52 -29.52 8.48
C ASP A 54 16.59 -28.49 9.62
N ARG A 55 17.60 -28.54 10.48
CA ARG A 55 17.87 -27.51 11.51
C ARG A 55 18.09 -26.14 10.88
N LYS A 56 18.90 -26.06 9.81
CA LYS A 56 19.16 -24.81 9.09
C LYS A 56 17.87 -24.23 8.51
N ARG A 57 17.07 -25.04 7.79
CA ARG A 57 15.77 -24.62 7.23
C ARG A 57 14.80 -24.14 8.31
N TYR A 58 14.76 -24.84 9.45
CA TYR A 58 13.92 -24.43 10.57
C TYR A 58 14.35 -23.09 11.17
N ALA A 59 15.65 -22.89 11.37
CA ALA A 59 16.21 -21.63 11.86
C ALA A 59 15.92 -20.46 10.89
N GLU A 60 16.14 -20.67 9.59
CA GLU A 60 15.83 -19.69 8.55
C GLU A 60 14.33 -19.32 8.52
N LYS A 61 13.45 -20.32 8.59
CA LYS A 61 11.99 -20.10 8.64
C LYS A 61 11.60 -19.30 9.89
N LYS A 62 12.15 -19.65 11.04
CA LYS A 62 11.88 -18.94 12.31
C LYS A 62 12.38 -17.50 12.27
N ALA A 63 13.57 -17.26 11.73
CA ALA A 63 14.14 -15.91 11.56
C ALA A 63 13.29 -15.06 10.60
N ALA A 64 12.85 -15.64 9.47
CA ALA A 64 11.98 -14.94 8.52
C ALA A 64 10.61 -14.60 9.13
N GLU A 65 10.04 -15.51 9.92
CA GLU A 65 8.78 -15.26 10.64
C GLU A 65 8.93 -14.15 11.68
N GLN A 66 10.03 -14.17 12.43
CA GLN A 66 10.32 -13.13 13.41
C GLN A 66 10.50 -11.76 12.74
N ALA A 67 11.29 -11.68 11.68
CA ALA A 67 11.49 -10.44 10.90
C ALA A 67 10.17 -9.90 10.33
N ARG A 68 9.25 -10.80 9.89
CA ARG A 68 7.92 -10.40 9.43
C ARG A 68 7.08 -9.83 10.56
N ARG A 69 7.13 -10.43 11.77
CA ARG A 69 6.41 -9.93 12.96
C ARG A 69 6.94 -8.57 13.41
N GLU A 70 8.25 -8.37 13.41
CA GLU A 70 8.89 -7.11 13.75
C GLU A 70 8.46 -5.99 12.79
N LYS A 71 8.50 -6.23 11.47
CA LYS A 71 8.01 -5.28 10.46
C LYS A 71 6.54 -4.92 10.64
N GLU A 72 5.70 -5.91 10.96
CA GLU A 72 4.27 -5.66 11.19
C GLU A 72 4.05 -4.81 12.46
N GLN A 73 4.82 -5.06 13.52
CA GLN A 73 4.75 -4.25 14.74
C GLN A 73 5.21 -2.80 14.48
N GLU A 74 6.28 -2.62 13.71
CA GLU A 74 6.75 -1.29 13.29
C GLU A 74 5.68 -0.55 12.46
N ARG A 75 5.01 -1.25 11.55
CA ARG A 75 3.91 -0.70 10.76
C ARG A 75 2.74 -0.27 11.64
N ILE A 76 2.29 -1.11 12.54
CA ILE A 76 1.21 -0.79 13.49
C ILE A 76 1.57 0.44 14.34
N ALA A 77 2.79 0.49 14.87
CA ALA A 77 3.25 1.63 15.66
C ALA A 77 3.34 2.94 14.84
N ALA A 78 3.65 2.84 13.55
CA ALA A 78 3.63 3.99 12.63
C ALA A 78 2.20 4.51 12.40
N ILE A 79 1.25 3.61 12.15
CA ILE A 79 -0.17 3.95 12.01
C ILE A 79 -0.72 4.61 13.28
N GLU A 80 -0.42 4.07 14.44
CA GLU A 80 -0.88 4.63 15.74
C GLU A 80 -0.32 6.05 15.97
N ARG A 81 0.95 6.28 15.63
CA ARG A 81 1.57 7.61 15.71
C ARG A 81 0.90 8.61 14.77
N LEU A 82 0.63 8.22 13.54
CA LEU A 82 -0.06 9.05 12.55
C LEU A 82 -1.49 9.37 13.01
N ASN A 83 -2.27 8.36 13.41
CA ASN A 83 -3.63 8.54 13.89
C ASN A 83 -3.70 9.46 15.11
N THR A 84 -2.74 9.33 16.04
CA THR A 84 -2.64 10.22 17.20
C THR A 84 -2.35 11.66 16.79
N TYR A 85 -1.47 11.85 15.81
CA TYR A 85 -1.15 13.18 15.28
C TYR A 85 -2.37 13.80 14.57
N VAL A 86 -3.02 13.06 13.67
CA VAL A 86 -4.19 13.53 12.92
C VAL A 86 -5.35 13.90 13.86
N LYS A 87 -5.67 13.04 14.82
CA LYS A 87 -6.69 13.32 15.85
C LYS A 87 -6.37 14.60 16.64
N LYS A 88 -5.09 14.80 17.00
CA LYS A 88 -4.68 16.04 17.67
C LYS A 88 -4.86 17.27 16.78
N CYS A 89 -4.57 17.18 15.50
CA CYS A 89 -4.80 18.26 14.54
C CYS A 89 -6.27 18.63 14.45
N TRP A 90 -7.17 17.67 14.34
CA TRP A 90 -8.62 17.92 14.24
C TRP A 90 -9.30 18.27 15.57
N ALA A 91 -8.65 18.05 16.71
CA ALA A 91 -9.14 18.48 18.01
C ALA A 91 -9.09 20.01 18.21
N VAL A 92 -8.49 20.76 17.29
CA VAL A 92 -8.41 22.22 17.36
C VAL A 92 -9.81 22.84 17.31
N SER A 93 -10.01 23.92 18.08
CA SER A 93 -11.22 24.73 17.96
C SER A 93 -11.20 25.54 16.67
N ALA A 94 -12.34 25.59 15.98
CA ALA A 94 -12.50 26.38 14.77
C ALA A 94 -13.94 26.90 14.71
N GLU A 95 -14.09 28.15 14.31
CA GLU A 95 -15.39 28.75 14.02
C GLU A 95 -15.72 28.59 12.54
N PRO A 96 -16.98 28.27 12.18
CA PRO A 96 -17.41 28.23 10.78
C PRO A 96 -17.15 29.56 10.09
N ILE A 97 -16.62 29.51 8.87
CA ILE A 97 -16.52 30.71 8.03
C ILE A 97 -17.91 31.11 7.52
N LYS A 98 -18.06 32.37 7.07
CA LYS A 98 -19.27 32.76 6.38
C LYS A 98 -19.32 32.10 5.00
N ASN A 99 -20.31 31.24 4.77
CA ASN A 99 -20.59 30.59 3.50
C ASN A 99 -22.08 30.79 3.17
N GLU A 100 -22.38 31.67 2.20
CA GLU A 100 -23.72 32.06 1.84
C GLU A 100 -24.48 30.96 1.08
N THR A 101 -23.77 30.05 0.45
CA THR A 101 -24.36 28.96 -0.33
C THR A 101 -24.76 27.76 0.54
N GLY A 102 -24.18 27.64 1.72
CA GLY A 102 -24.41 26.52 2.62
C GLY A 102 -23.87 25.15 2.10
N ILE A 103 -23.11 25.14 1.00
CA ILE A 103 -22.50 23.92 0.41
C ILE A 103 -20.98 24.10 0.40
N VAL A 104 -20.26 23.02 0.70
CA VAL A 104 -18.80 22.91 0.61
C VAL A 104 -18.46 21.66 -0.19
N SER A 105 -17.95 21.80 -1.39
CA SER A 105 -17.40 20.69 -2.16
C SER A 105 -15.90 20.57 -1.92
N VAL A 106 -15.45 19.43 -1.43
CA VAL A 106 -14.05 19.21 -1.04
C VAL A 106 -13.42 18.08 -1.85
N ALA A 107 -12.14 18.28 -2.19
CA ALA A 107 -11.28 17.25 -2.77
C ALA A 107 -9.93 17.22 -2.05
N VAL A 108 -9.34 16.04 -1.95
CA VAL A 108 -8.06 15.80 -1.28
C VAL A 108 -7.10 15.02 -2.16
N GLU A 109 -5.81 15.30 -1.99
CA GLU A 109 -4.71 14.46 -2.49
C GLU A 109 -3.91 13.94 -1.31
N THR A 110 -3.40 12.72 -1.47
CA THR A 110 -2.74 11.97 -0.40
C THR A 110 -1.45 11.31 -0.88
N THR A 111 -0.63 10.84 0.05
CA THR A 111 0.58 10.06 -0.26
C THR A 111 0.29 8.64 -0.72
N GLY A 112 -0.95 8.18 -0.60
CA GLY A 112 -1.42 6.84 -0.99
C GLY A 112 -2.83 6.57 -0.49
N LEU A 113 -3.22 5.30 -0.47
CA LEU A 113 -4.58 4.85 -0.13
C LEU A 113 -4.65 4.04 1.17
N ASP A 114 -3.53 3.86 1.84
CA ASP A 114 -3.42 3.04 3.05
C ASP A 114 -3.65 3.88 4.32
N GLY A 115 -3.97 3.21 5.44
CA GLY A 115 -4.24 3.88 6.73
C GLY A 115 -3.04 4.55 7.39
N TYR A 116 -1.86 4.57 6.74
CA TYR A 116 -0.65 5.30 7.16
C TYR A 116 -0.22 6.37 6.16
N ASP A 117 -1.09 6.69 5.20
CA ASP A 117 -0.87 7.77 4.25
C ASP A 117 -1.33 9.12 4.79
N GLU A 118 -0.78 10.20 4.24
CA GLU A 118 -0.98 11.56 4.72
C GLU A 118 -1.57 12.45 3.62
N LEU A 119 -2.25 13.52 4.04
CA LEU A 119 -2.72 14.57 3.14
C LEU A 119 -1.55 15.31 2.49
N LEU A 120 -1.63 15.53 1.18
CA LEU A 120 -0.73 16.37 0.38
C LEU A 120 -1.39 17.67 -0.06
N ARG A 121 -2.71 17.68 -0.28
CA ARG A 121 -3.45 18.87 -0.69
C ARG A 121 -4.91 18.75 -0.28
N VAL A 122 -5.48 19.87 0.11
CA VAL A 122 -6.92 20.03 0.32
C VAL A 122 -7.39 21.23 -0.49
N ALA A 123 -8.42 21.02 -1.32
CA ALA A 123 -9.10 22.09 -2.04
C ALA A 123 -10.62 22.02 -1.73
N ALA A 124 -11.24 23.17 -1.52
CA ALA A 124 -12.68 23.23 -1.35
C ALA A 124 -13.24 24.48 -2.04
N VAL A 125 -14.45 24.35 -2.58
CA VAL A 125 -15.23 25.42 -3.18
C VAL A 125 -16.62 25.50 -2.54
N ASP A 126 -17.24 26.68 -2.58
CA ASP A 126 -18.64 26.85 -2.18
C ASP A 126 -19.62 26.43 -3.28
N GLY A 127 -20.93 26.52 -3.01
CA GLY A 127 -21.96 26.16 -3.97
C GLY A 127 -22.01 27.05 -5.25
N ASP A 128 -21.33 28.19 -5.27
CA ASP A 128 -21.16 29.06 -6.44
C ASP A 128 -19.80 28.87 -7.14
N GLU A 129 -19.07 27.80 -6.80
CA GLU A 129 -17.74 27.47 -7.33
C GLU A 129 -16.65 28.48 -6.90
N ARG A 130 -16.89 29.32 -5.87
CA ARG A 130 -15.86 30.21 -5.35
C ARG A 130 -14.89 29.42 -4.48
N LEU A 131 -13.60 29.67 -4.68
CA LEU A 131 -12.56 28.99 -3.92
C LEU A 131 -12.58 29.39 -2.44
N LEU A 132 -12.79 28.41 -1.57
CA LEU A 132 -12.72 28.56 -0.11
C LEU A 132 -11.31 28.30 0.40
N ILE A 133 -10.66 27.26 -0.11
CA ILE A 133 -9.27 26.91 0.19
C ILE A 133 -8.66 26.10 -0.94
N ASP A 134 -7.37 26.30 -1.13
CA ASP A 134 -6.47 25.43 -1.88
C ASP A 134 -5.12 25.49 -1.16
N VAL A 135 -4.76 24.39 -0.50
CA VAL A 135 -3.55 24.35 0.33
C VAL A 135 -2.81 23.05 0.16
N MET A 136 -1.51 23.14 -0.15
CA MET A 136 -0.57 22.06 -0.04
C MET A 136 -0.25 21.77 1.43
N ILE A 137 -0.04 20.50 1.77
CA ILE A 137 0.27 20.06 3.11
C ILE A 137 1.54 19.20 3.08
N LYS A 138 2.49 19.55 3.93
CA LYS A 138 3.70 18.77 4.09
C LYS A 138 3.41 17.53 4.91
N PRO A 139 3.63 16.31 4.37
CA PRO A 139 3.51 15.10 5.16
C PRO A 139 4.58 15.06 6.25
N ARG A 140 4.26 14.47 7.41
CA ARG A 140 5.12 14.45 8.59
C ARG A 140 5.93 13.17 8.71
N TYR A 141 5.37 12.06 8.27
CA TYR A 141 5.91 10.71 8.49
C TYR A 141 6.18 9.97 7.20
N VAL A 142 5.49 10.31 6.09
CA VAL A 142 5.66 9.68 4.79
C VAL A 142 6.66 10.47 3.95
N ASP A 143 7.74 9.81 3.57
CA ASP A 143 8.83 10.43 2.79
C ASP A 143 8.78 10.13 1.29
N TYR A 144 8.01 9.13 0.89
CA TYR A 144 8.04 8.62 -0.47
C TYR A 144 6.67 8.09 -0.89
N TRP A 145 6.14 8.59 -2.02
CA TRP A 145 4.81 8.27 -2.53
C TRP A 145 4.78 8.19 -4.07
N ARG A 146 5.63 7.33 -4.62
CA ARG A 146 5.77 7.20 -6.08
C ARG A 146 4.44 6.90 -6.78
N ASP A 147 3.67 5.96 -6.25
CA ASP A 147 2.44 5.50 -6.89
C ASP A 147 1.36 6.61 -6.84
N ALA A 148 1.27 7.36 -5.75
CA ALA A 148 0.39 8.52 -5.64
C ALA A 148 0.85 9.67 -6.55
N TYR A 149 2.16 9.87 -6.72
CA TYR A 149 2.71 10.86 -7.65
C TYR A 149 2.28 10.58 -9.10
N GLU A 150 2.20 9.33 -9.53
CA GLU A 150 1.72 8.98 -10.87
C GLU A 150 0.27 9.44 -11.11
N VAL A 151 -0.54 9.57 -10.05
CA VAL A 151 -1.94 9.99 -10.10
C VAL A 151 -2.10 11.50 -9.90
N ASN A 152 -1.48 12.08 -8.86
CA ASN A 152 -1.73 13.45 -8.44
C ASN A 152 -0.65 14.47 -8.87
N GLN A 153 0.49 13.99 -9.36
CA GLN A 153 1.64 14.76 -9.82
C GLN A 153 2.25 15.67 -8.74
N ILE A 154 1.98 15.40 -7.45
CA ILE A 154 2.56 16.19 -6.35
C ILE A 154 3.86 15.52 -5.90
N SER A 155 4.96 16.23 -6.12
CA SER A 155 6.29 15.77 -5.72
C SER A 155 6.67 16.24 -4.31
N ARG A 156 7.76 15.70 -3.78
CA ARG A 156 8.33 16.18 -2.51
C ARG A 156 8.76 17.65 -2.57
N ALA A 157 9.19 18.13 -3.73
CA ALA A 157 9.59 19.51 -3.91
C ALA A 157 8.40 20.46 -3.79
N ASP A 158 7.23 20.05 -4.30
CA ASP A 158 6.01 20.87 -4.24
C ASP A 158 5.50 21.11 -2.82
N VAL A 159 5.75 20.19 -1.91
CA VAL A 159 5.34 20.28 -0.50
C VAL A 159 6.48 20.62 0.46
N ALA A 160 7.69 20.87 -0.04
CA ALA A 160 8.88 21.09 0.81
C ALA A 160 8.70 22.26 1.79
N ASP A 161 8.11 23.36 1.32
CA ASP A 161 7.86 24.57 2.08
C ASP A 161 6.39 24.72 2.51
N ALA A 162 5.56 23.69 2.26
CA ALA A 162 4.16 23.70 2.66
C ALA A 162 4.00 23.57 4.19
N PRO A 163 2.92 24.12 4.78
CA PRO A 163 2.61 23.94 6.19
C PRO A 163 2.31 22.48 6.51
N TYR A 164 2.52 22.10 7.76
CA TYR A 164 2.00 20.83 8.28
C TYR A 164 0.48 20.89 8.50
N LEU A 165 -0.16 19.72 8.56
CA LEU A 165 -1.61 19.65 8.85
C LEU A 165 -1.98 20.45 10.12
N ALA A 166 -1.17 20.37 11.17
CA ALA A 166 -1.43 21.09 12.41
C ALA A 166 -1.55 22.61 12.23
N ASP A 167 -0.85 23.19 11.25
CA ASP A 167 -0.82 24.64 11.01
C ASP A 167 -2.07 25.14 10.25
N VAL A 168 -2.74 24.25 9.51
CA VAL A 168 -3.88 24.57 8.64
C VAL A 168 -5.20 23.93 9.08
N ALA A 169 -5.16 23.02 10.04
CA ALA A 169 -6.32 22.23 10.49
C ALA A 169 -7.49 23.13 10.95
N ALA A 170 -7.24 24.18 11.70
CA ALA A 170 -8.28 25.10 12.16
C ALA A 170 -9.00 25.79 10.98
N LYS A 171 -8.25 26.21 9.97
CA LYS A 171 -8.81 26.85 8.76
C LYS A 171 -9.66 25.86 7.96
N ILE A 172 -9.12 24.66 7.71
CA ILE A 172 -9.85 23.59 6.99
C ILE A 172 -11.14 23.25 7.76
N LYS A 173 -11.04 23.01 9.06
CA LYS A 173 -12.19 22.69 9.91
C LYS A 173 -13.26 23.80 9.88
N GLY A 174 -12.87 25.07 9.97
CA GLY A 174 -13.81 26.19 9.89
C GLY A 174 -14.56 26.25 8.56
N ILE A 175 -13.91 25.88 7.45
CA ILE A 175 -14.53 25.76 6.14
C ILE A 175 -15.52 24.59 6.12
N LEU A 176 -15.11 23.42 6.55
CA LEU A 176 -15.97 22.22 6.53
C LEU A 176 -17.21 22.38 7.45
N LEU A 177 -17.09 23.10 8.56
CA LEU A 177 -18.21 23.43 9.45
C LEU A 177 -19.16 24.48 8.87
N SER A 178 -18.84 25.12 7.76
CA SER A 178 -19.62 26.26 7.22
C SER A 178 -20.79 25.86 6.34
N GLY A 179 -21.01 24.56 6.09
CA GLY A 179 -22.12 24.11 5.24
C GLY A 179 -22.21 22.60 5.13
N HIS A 180 -23.10 22.14 4.26
CA HIS A 180 -23.20 20.75 3.85
C HIS A 180 -21.98 20.37 3.02
N VAL A 181 -21.20 19.41 3.53
CA VAL A 181 -19.96 18.99 2.89
C VAL A 181 -20.21 17.84 1.94
N ILE A 182 -19.81 18.01 0.70
CA ILE A 182 -19.85 16.96 -0.32
C ILE A 182 -18.46 16.62 -0.81
N ALA A 183 -18.21 15.34 -1.09
CA ALA A 183 -17.02 14.86 -1.76
C ALA A 183 -17.42 13.81 -2.80
N TYR A 184 -16.59 13.57 -3.80
CA TYR A 184 -16.92 12.54 -4.80
C TYR A 184 -17.01 11.16 -4.16
N ASN A 185 -16.03 10.78 -3.34
CA ASN A 185 -15.98 9.54 -2.59
C ASN A 185 -15.88 9.89 -1.09
N SER A 186 -17.00 9.84 -0.38
CA SER A 186 -17.05 10.17 1.04
C SER A 186 -16.12 9.28 1.86
N TRP A 187 -16.19 7.98 1.65
CA TRP A 187 -15.37 7.01 2.39
C TRP A 187 -13.86 7.30 2.28
N PHE A 188 -13.38 7.64 1.08
CA PHE A 188 -11.98 8.02 0.90
C PHE A 188 -11.66 9.35 1.60
N THR A 189 -12.53 10.35 1.43
CA THR A 189 -12.29 11.70 1.97
C THR A 189 -12.35 11.70 3.49
N GLU A 190 -13.32 11.01 4.11
CA GLU A 190 -13.46 10.84 5.56
C GLU A 190 -12.25 10.14 6.20
N ALA A 191 -11.62 9.19 5.50
CA ALA A 191 -10.42 8.54 6.00
C ALA A 191 -9.28 9.51 6.32
N TYR A 192 -9.26 10.69 5.66
CA TYR A 192 -8.24 11.73 5.84
C TYR A 192 -8.77 13.02 6.49
N LEU A 193 -10.07 13.31 6.33
CA LEU A 193 -10.76 14.46 6.91
C LEU A 193 -11.79 14.03 7.97
N ASP A 194 -11.39 13.13 8.89
CA ASP A 194 -12.20 12.73 10.06
C ASP A 194 -12.30 13.90 11.06
N VAL A 195 -13.03 14.95 10.64
CA VAL A 195 -13.16 16.19 11.39
C VAL A 195 -14.38 16.13 12.32
N PRO A 196 -14.20 16.24 13.64
CA PRO A 196 -15.32 16.16 14.57
C PRO A 196 -16.44 17.18 14.26
N GLY A 197 -17.67 16.68 14.10
CA GLY A 197 -18.85 17.49 13.80
C GLY A 197 -19.07 17.77 12.31
N VAL A 198 -18.31 17.15 11.43
CA VAL A 198 -18.49 17.22 9.97
C VAL A 198 -18.93 15.85 9.47
N GLU A 199 -20.00 15.82 8.70
CA GLU A 199 -20.42 14.67 7.90
C GLU A 199 -20.16 14.98 6.43
N ILE A 200 -19.62 14.01 5.69
CA ILE A 200 -19.29 14.19 4.26
C ILE A 200 -20.24 13.32 3.43
N ASP A 201 -21.03 13.97 2.61
CA ASP A 201 -21.93 13.31 1.68
C ASP A 201 -21.20 12.89 0.41
N GLY A 202 -21.29 11.60 0.07
CA GLY A 202 -20.62 11.00 -1.07
C GLY A 202 -21.41 11.10 -2.36
N VAL A 203 -21.00 11.95 -3.27
CA VAL A 203 -21.69 12.13 -4.57
C VAL A 203 -21.76 10.83 -5.37
N LYS A 204 -20.70 10.04 -5.33
CA LYS A 204 -20.63 8.73 -5.99
C LYS A 204 -21.68 7.74 -5.48
N GLU A 205 -22.07 7.84 -4.21
CA GLU A 205 -23.03 6.94 -3.57
C GLU A 205 -24.46 7.15 -4.09
N HIS A 206 -24.71 8.28 -4.73
CA HIS A 206 -25.98 8.64 -5.37
C HIS A 206 -26.01 8.34 -6.89
N ILE A 207 -24.96 7.71 -7.42
CA ILE A 207 -24.83 7.38 -8.84
C ILE A 207 -24.93 5.87 -9.02
N ASP A 208 -25.80 5.42 -9.91
CA ASP A 208 -25.89 4.00 -10.23
C ASP A 208 -24.63 3.48 -10.93
N GLY A 209 -24.10 2.39 -10.40
CA GLY A 209 -22.90 1.74 -10.94
C GLY A 209 -21.57 2.28 -10.37
N TYR A 210 -20.48 1.60 -10.74
CA TYR A 210 -19.14 1.99 -10.31
C TYR A 210 -18.51 2.92 -11.35
N THR A 211 -18.57 4.23 -11.10
CA THR A 211 -18.07 5.25 -12.02
C THR A 211 -17.02 6.13 -11.33
N GLY A 212 -15.93 6.44 -12.03
CA GLY A 212 -14.94 7.41 -11.58
C GLY A 212 -15.36 8.85 -11.85
N LEU A 213 -14.83 9.84 -11.09
CA LEU A 213 -15.14 11.25 -11.32
C LEU A 213 -14.80 11.71 -12.75
N ALA A 214 -13.71 11.20 -13.33
CA ALA A 214 -13.33 11.50 -14.72
C ALA A 214 -14.42 11.05 -15.71
N GLU A 215 -14.86 9.80 -15.57
CA GLU A 215 -15.85 9.18 -16.45
C GLU A 215 -17.23 9.86 -16.35
N ILE A 216 -17.70 10.14 -15.15
CA ILE A 216 -18.97 10.84 -14.94
C ILE A 216 -18.90 12.30 -15.41
N SER A 217 -17.75 12.95 -15.26
CA SER A 217 -17.54 14.31 -15.77
C SER A 217 -17.59 14.34 -17.31
N GLU A 218 -16.98 13.37 -17.96
CA GLU A 218 -17.07 13.23 -19.43
C GLU A 218 -18.51 13.00 -19.88
N GLN A 219 -19.24 12.11 -19.20
CA GLN A 219 -20.64 11.81 -19.51
C GLN A 219 -21.55 13.05 -19.46
N TYR A 220 -21.30 13.95 -18.51
CA TYR A 220 -22.08 15.17 -18.34
C TYR A 220 -21.45 16.41 -19.00
N GLY A 221 -20.37 16.26 -19.73
CA GLY A 221 -19.67 17.37 -20.38
C GLY A 221 -19.04 18.37 -19.41
N ILE A 222 -18.67 17.94 -18.20
CA ILE A 222 -18.08 18.77 -17.16
C ILE A 222 -16.56 18.81 -17.39
N PRO A 223 -15.95 20.01 -17.52
CA PRO A 223 -14.50 20.15 -17.56
C PRO A 223 -13.83 19.53 -16.33
N TYR A 224 -12.85 18.67 -16.55
CA TYR A 224 -12.19 17.92 -15.49
C TYR A 224 -10.69 17.79 -15.73
N SER A 225 -9.90 17.97 -14.68
CA SER A 225 -8.48 17.66 -14.65
C SER A 225 -8.17 16.70 -13.51
N SER A 226 -7.56 15.56 -13.84
CA SER A 226 -7.20 14.54 -12.84
C SER A 226 -6.07 14.99 -11.89
N VAL A 227 -5.29 15.98 -12.26
CA VAL A 227 -4.16 16.50 -11.47
C VAL A 227 -4.46 17.81 -10.74
N ASN A 228 -5.58 18.48 -11.05
CA ASN A 228 -5.98 19.71 -10.38
C ASN A 228 -7.04 19.44 -9.31
N THR A 229 -6.68 19.59 -8.05
CA THR A 229 -7.56 19.29 -6.92
C THR A 229 -8.76 20.26 -6.85
N VAL A 230 -8.60 21.52 -7.26
CA VAL A 230 -9.71 22.48 -7.34
C VAL A 230 -10.72 22.05 -8.41
N ASP A 231 -10.23 21.62 -9.58
CA ASP A 231 -11.12 21.11 -10.65
C ASP A 231 -11.88 19.86 -10.22
N LYS A 232 -11.26 18.99 -9.40
CA LYS A 232 -11.95 17.85 -8.79
C LYS A 232 -13.09 18.30 -7.88
N ALA A 233 -12.88 19.30 -7.03
CA ALA A 233 -13.92 19.84 -6.16
C ALA A 233 -15.05 20.50 -6.97
N ILE A 234 -14.73 21.26 -8.01
CA ILE A 234 -15.72 21.89 -8.91
C ILE A 234 -16.51 20.81 -9.68
N ALA A 235 -15.84 19.82 -10.24
CA ALA A 235 -16.50 18.74 -10.96
C ALA A 235 -17.44 17.95 -10.05
N THR A 236 -17.02 17.64 -8.82
CA THR A 236 -17.85 17.01 -7.80
C THR A 236 -19.14 17.83 -7.52
N LEU A 237 -19.00 19.14 -7.32
CA LEU A 237 -20.12 20.04 -7.10
C LEU A 237 -21.10 20.05 -8.29
N ARG A 238 -20.59 20.09 -9.51
CA ARG A 238 -21.42 20.10 -10.73
C ARG A 238 -22.16 18.79 -10.90
N VAL A 239 -21.49 17.64 -10.68
CA VAL A 239 -22.16 16.34 -10.67
C VAL A 239 -23.24 16.30 -9.61
N TYR A 240 -22.95 16.73 -8.36
CA TYR A 240 -23.92 16.80 -7.28
C TYR A 240 -25.18 17.61 -7.66
N LYS A 241 -25.00 18.79 -8.25
CA LYS A 241 -26.13 19.64 -8.71
C LYS A 241 -26.98 18.94 -9.78
N ILE A 242 -26.37 18.18 -10.68
CA ILE A 242 -27.11 17.46 -11.74
C ILE A 242 -27.96 16.32 -11.16
N ILE A 243 -27.39 15.53 -10.25
CA ILE A 243 -28.08 14.36 -9.68
C ILE A 243 -29.09 14.71 -8.58
N SER A 244 -29.01 15.93 -8.00
CA SER A 244 -29.92 16.42 -6.97
C SER A 244 -31.12 17.16 -7.52
N THR A 245 -31.22 17.30 -8.86
CA THR A 245 -32.33 17.97 -9.56
C THR A 245 -33.39 16.97 -10.01
#